data_9ce9109127ca65d96905828a4b63defd
#
_entry.id   9ce9109127ca65d96905828a4b63defd
#
_cell.length_a   1.000
_cell.length_b   1.000
_cell.length_c   1.000
_cell.angle_alpha   90.00
_cell.angle_beta   90.00
_cell.angle_gamma   90.00
#
_symmetry.space_group_name_H-M   'P 1'
#
loop_
_entity.id
_entity.type
_entity.pdbx_description
1 polymer ?
#
loop_
_entity_poly.entity_id
_entity_poly.type
_entity_poly.pdbx_seq_one_letter_code
_entity_poly.pdbx_strand_id
1 'polypeptide(L)'
;RAHFWDGTDLTDERIVRTPVFHNKFNDYFSKNYIPQAPDTINKLADELIAKLGPGEELFKFVVHNVTLTAEKSDIMGMDAVFVHMARTYYCPKKDGKSRVTWMNDEQLAKMCESANKKAPLIIGAKSKNLILPDTAEMNWVNLHQMPEEYIVLVFWESSCGHCKKEIPELHTVWKEKLKALDVGVYAVCKATDSTMMENWKEFIVEHKLDWVNVGLTWNVYREAKKEPYKFIPQYTTLESLNYADTYDVYATPKLFVLDKERKFVAKSLAPDQLEDLIVRLRKADRKPGVKPAQ
;
A
#
# COMPACT_ATOMS: atom_id res chain seq x y z
N ARG A 1 5.87 -29.57 -6.40
CA ARG A 1 6.27 -28.24 -6.95
C ARG A 1 7.67 -28.28 -7.54
N ALA A 2 8.63 -28.91 -6.87
CA ALA A 2 10.01 -29.00 -7.33
C ALA A 2 10.16 -29.60 -8.76
N HIS A 3 9.26 -30.49 -9.14
CA HIS A 3 9.25 -31.21 -10.42
C HIS A 3 8.28 -30.63 -11.47
N PHE A 4 7.70 -29.46 -11.23
CA PHE A 4 6.68 -28.91 -12.14
C PHE A 4 7.25 -28.61 -13.54
N TRP A 5 8.48 -28.15 -13.58
CA TRP A 5 9.15 -27.75 -14.81
C TRP A 5 9.97 -28.89 -15.44
N ASP A 6 9.99 -30.09 -14.84
CA ASP A 6 10.65 -31.25 -15.43
C ASP A 6 10.04 -31.58 -16.80
N GLY A 7 10.88 -31.90 -17.75
CA GLY A 7 10.49 -32.14 -19.13
C GLY A 7 10.16 -30.87 -19.95
N THR A 8 10.42 -29.67 -19.40
CA THR A 8 10.33 -28.40 -20.13
C THR A 8 11.74 -27.84 -20.30
N ASP A 9 12.19 -27.70 -21.55
CA ASP A 9 13.48 -27.06 -21.82
C ASP A 9 13.35 -25.54 -21.69
N LEU A 10 13.68 -25.03 -20.52
CA LEU A 10 13.64 -23.59 -20.22
C LEU A 10 14.81 -22.80 -20.84
N THR A 11 15.67 -23.43 -21.64
CA THR A 11 16.74 -22.80 -22.41
C THR A 11 16.33 -22.58 -23.88
N ASP A 12 15.30 -23.27 -24.35
CA ASP A 12 14.75 -23.09 -25.70
C ASP A 12 13.74 -21.94 -25.74
N GLU A 13 14.17 -20.76 -26.20
CA GLU A 13 13.35 -19.56 -26.29
C GLU A 13 12.10 -19.70 -27.17
N ARG A 14 12.09 -20.68 -28.09
CA ARG A 14 10.95 -20.90 -28.99
C ARG A 14 9.69 -21.33 -28.25
N ILE A 15 9.83 -21.95 -27.07
CA ILE A 15 8.68 -22.44 -26.28
C ILE A 15 7.74 -21.28 -25.85
N VAL A 16 8.24 -20.04 -25.71
CA VAL A 16 7.43 -18.88 -25.37
C VAL A 16 6.33 -18.61 -26.40
N ARG A 17 6.50 -19.08 -27.64
CA ARG A 17 5.53 -18.93 -28.73
C ARG A 17 4.48 -20.04 -28.76
N THR A 18 4.52 -20.95 -27.79
CA THR A 18 3.62 -22.10 -27.73
C THR A 18 2.53 -21.94 -26.68
N PRO A 19 1.27 -22.32 -26.97
CA PRO A 19 0.22 -22.31 -25.96
C PRO A 19 0.53 -23.23 -24.76
N VAL A 20 1.32 -24.28 -24.99
CA VAL A 20 1.71 -25.25 -23.94
C VAL A 20 2.49 -24.55 -22.83
N PHE A 21 3.47 -23.72 -23.17
CA PHE A 21 4.24 -22.97 -22.18
C PHE A 21 3.36 -21.94 -21.45
N HIS A 22 2.53 -21.19 -22.18
CA HIS A 22 1.63 -20.19 -21.59
C HIS A 22 0.67 -20.82 -20.59
N ASN A 23 0.03 -21.94 -20.96
CA ASN A 23 -0.88 -22.66 -20.07
C ASN A 23 -0.14 -23.16 -18.83
N LYS A 24 1.03 -23.79 -19.03
CA LYS A 24 1.86 -24.29 -17.93
C LYS A 24 2.32 -23.17 -16.98
N PHE A 25 2.68 -22.00 -17.50
CA PHE A 25 3.03 -20.82 -16.72
C PHE A 25 1.84 -20.32 -15.90
N ASN A 26 0.67 -20.18 -16.52
CA ASN A 26 -0.55 -19.74 -15.83
C ASN A 26 -0.97 -20.75 -14.73
N ASP A 27 -0.87 -22.05 -14.99
CA ASP A 27 -1.15 -23.08 -14.01
C ASP A 27 -0.19 -23.01 -12.82
N TYR A 28 1.11 -22.78 -13.07
CA TYR A 28 2.13 -22.67 -12.02
C TYR A 28 1.86 -21.54 -11.02
N PHE A 29 1.38 -20.40 -11.49
CA PHE A 29 1.04 -19.25 -10.64
C PHE A 29 -0.45 -19.18 -10.26
N SER A 30 -1.25 -20.18 -10.62
CA SER A 30 -2.67 -20.19 -10.33
C SER A 30 -2.98 -20.39 -8.85
N LYS A 31 -4.11 -19.84 -8.39
CA LYS A 31 -4.64 -20.09 -7.03
C LYS A 31 -4.93 -21.55 -6.73
N ASN A 32 -5.11 -22.36 -7.77
CA ASN A 32 -5.37 -23.79 -7.62
C ASN A 32 -4.08 -24.59 -7.32
N TYR A 33 -2.92 -24.03 -7.66
CA TYR A 33 -1.64 -24.70 -7.51
C TYR A 33 -0.80 -24.16 -6.34
N ILE A 34 -0.85 -22.83 -6.10
CA ILE A 34 -0.07 -22.17 -5.04
C ILE A 34 -0.94 -21.23 -4.20
N PRO A 35 -0.59 -21.05 -2.91
CA PRO A 35 -1.14 -19.95 -2.13
C PRO A 35 -0.84 -18.61 -2.80
N GLN A 36 -1.85 -17.75 -2.87
CA GLN A 36 -1.70 -16.41 -3.41
C GLN A 36 -1.13 -15.47 -2.32
N ALA A 37 0.10 -15.78 -1.91
CA ALA A 37 0.85 -15.00 -0.93
C ALA A 37 2.11 -14.41 -1.60
N PRO A 38 2.44 -13.13 -1.36
CA PRO A 38 3.56 -12.45 -2.00
C PRO A 38 4.88 -13.23 -1.91
N ASP A 39 5.24 -13.72 -0.73
CA ASP A 39 6.49 -14.46 -0.51
C ASP A 39 6.55 -15.75 -1.32
N THR A 40 5.41 -16.44 -1.44
CA THR A 40 5.34 -17.67 -2.26
C THR A 40 5.55 -17.33 -3.73
N ILE A 41 4.90 -16.30 -4.24
CA ILE A 41 5.00 -15.89 -5.65
C ILE A 41 6.40 -15.38 -5.95
N ASN A 42 6.97 -14.53 -5.09
CA ASN A 42 8.33 -14.02 -5.24
C ASN A 42 9.34 -15.15 -5.32
N LYS A 43 9.30 -16.07 -4.35
CA LYS A 43 10.20 -17.24 -4.32
C LYS A 43 10.09 -18.08 -5.59
N LEU A 44 8.87 -18.39 -6.02
CA LEU A 44 8.66 -19.24 -7.20
C LEU A 44 9.00 -18.52 -8.50
N ALA A 45 8.82 -17.20 -8.58
CA ALA A 45 9.27 -16.39 -9.70
C ALA A 45 10.80 -16.38 -9.79
N ASP A 46 11.49 -16.14 -8.68
CA ASP A 46 12.95 -16.16 -8.61
C ASP A 46 13.52 -17.54 -8.97
N GLU A 47 12.93 -18.62 -8.45
CA GLU A 47 13.32 -20.00 -8.77
C GLU A 47 13.12 -20.34 -10.25
N LEU A 48 12.03 -19.88 -10.87
CA LEU A 48 11.78 -20.06 -12.29
C LEU A 48 12.78 -19.27 -13.12
N ILE A 49 12.96 -17.98 -12.83
CA ILE A 49 13.87 -17.10 -13.55
C ILE A 49 15.31 -17.58 -13.49
N ALA A 50 15.72 -18.15 -12.35
CA ALA A 50 17.06 -18.73 -12.19
C ALA A 50 17.32 -19.97 -13.08
N LYS A 51 16.26 -20.65 -13.53
CA LYS A 51 16.35 -21.81 -14.44
C LYS A 51 16.33 -21.43 -15.93
N LEU A 52 16.00 -20.18 -16.25
CA LEU A 52 15.95 -19.72 -17.64
C LEU A 52 17.35 -19.64 -18.25
N GLY A 53 17.44 -19.92 -19.52
CA GLY A 53 18.66 -19.72 -20.30
C GLY A 53 19.08 -18.24 -20.38
N PRO A 54 20.19 -17.94 -21.05
CA PRO A 54 20.71 -16.57 -21.19
C PRO A 54 19.88 -15.69 -22.13
N GLY A 55 18.93 -16.28 -22.85
CA GLY A 55 18.09 -15.59 -23.83
C GLY A 55 17.14 -14.58 -23.20
N GLU A 56 16.59 -13.71 -24.04
CA GLU A 56 15.78 -12.57 -23.61
C GLU A 56 14.28 -12.86 -23.62
N GLU A 57 13.78 -13.66 -24.56
CA GLU A 57 12.34 -13.83 -24.81
C GLU A 57 11.62 -14.50 -23.64
N LEU A 58 12.17 -15.61 -23.10
CA LEU A 58 11.62 -16.28 -21.92
C LEU A 58 11.75 -15.44 -20.67
N PHE A 59 12.90 -14.81 -20.48
CA PHE A 59 13.12 -13.90 -19.36
C PHE A 59 12.11 -12.76 -19.37
N LYS A 60 11.96 -12.07 -20.50
CA LYS A 60 10.98 -11.01 -20.70
C LYS A 60 9.56 -11.50 -20.39
N PHE A 61 9.18 -12.65 -20.96
CA PHE A 61 7.84 -13.21 -20.75
C PHE A 61 7.55 -13.44 -19.25
N VAL A 62 8.44 -14.14 -18.54
CA VAL A 62 8.23 -14.47 -17.14
C VAL A 62 8.22 -13.21 -16.28
N VAL A 63 9.23 -12.36 -16.38
CA VAL A 63 9.34 -11.13 -15.58
C VAL A 63 8.16 -10.21 -15.85
N HIS A 64 7.80 -9.99 -17.11
CA HIS A 64 6.69 -9.11 -17.47
C HIS A 64 5.34 -9.64 -16.95
N ASN A 65 5.04 -10.91 -17.17
CA ASN A 65 3.73 -11.45 -16.80
C ASN A 65 3.55 -11.56 -15.28
N VAL A 66 4.57 -11.94 -14.50
CA VAL A 66 4.48 -11.93 -13.04
C VAL A 66 4.25 -10.50 -12.53
N THR A 67 5.01 -9.53 -13.04
CA THR A 67 4.89 -8.13 -12.64
C THR A 67 3.51 -7.57 -12.97
N LEU A 68 3.04 -7.77 -14.20
CA LEU A 68 1.75 -7.27 -14.67
C LEU A 68 0.58 -7.91 -13.90
N THR A 69 0.65 -9.21 -13.64
CA THR A 69 -0.38 -9.91 -12.85
C THR A 69 -0.44 -9.37 -11.43
N ALA A 70 0.70 -9.12 -10.81
CA ALA A 70 0.77 -8.54 -9.48
C ALA A 70 0.24 -7.10 -9.44
N GLU A 71 0.58 -6.28 -10.45
CA GLU A 71 0.13 -4.89 -10.55
C GLU A 71 -1.39 -4.76 -10.72
N LYS A 72 -2.00 -5.70 -11.47
CA LYS A 72 -3.45 -5.73 -11.75
C LYS A 72 -4.26 -6.54 -10.72
N SER A 73 -3.59 -7.10 -9.72
CA SER A 73 -4.26 -7.98 -8.76
C SER A 73 -5.12 -7.22 -7.76
N ASP A 74 -6.35 -7.68 -7.58
CA ASP A 74 -7.25 -7.22 -6.52
C ASP A 74 -6.94 -7.87 -5.16
N ILE A 75 -5.99 -8.81 -5.11
CA ILE A 75 -5.60 -9.49 -3.87
C ILE A 75 -4.70 -8.55 -3.07
N MET A 76 -5.14 -8.23 -1.86
CA MET A 76 -4.40 -7.37 -0.95
C MET A 76 -2.98 -7.91 -0.69
N GLY A 77 -1.99 -7.02 -0.81
CA GLY A 77 -0.57 -7.36 -0.58
C GLY A 77 0.20 -7.75 -1.84
N MET A 78 -0.46 -7.97 -3.00
CA MET A 78 0.23 -8.33 -4.25
C MET A 78 1.14 -7.22 -4.79
N ASP A 79 0.97 -5.98 -4.33
CA ASP A 79 1.94 -4.91 -4.60
C ASP A 79 3.35 -5.21 -4.05
N ALA A 80 3.48 -6.09 -3.05
CA ALA A 80 4.80 -6.58 -2.61
C ALA A 80 5.48 -7.42 -3.70
N VAL A 81 4.71 -8.18 -4.51
CA VAL A 81 5.26 -8.90 -5.67
C VAL A 81 5.70 -7.91 -6.75
N PHE A 82 4.86 -6.90 -7.05
CA PHE A 82 5.26 -5.84 -7.98
C PHE A 82 6.55 -5.16 -7.55
N VAL A 83 6.68 -4.78 -6.27
CA VAL A 83 7.87 -4.13 -5.71
C VAL A 83 9.09 -5.04 -5.82
N HIS A 84 8.96 -6.32 -5.48
CA HIS A 84 10.03 -7.31 -5.58
C HIS A 84 10.52 -7.46 -7.02
N MET A 85 9.61 -7.72 -7.94
CA MET A 85 9.92 -7.90 -9.37
C MET A 85 10.58 -6.66 -9.97
N ALA A 86 10.02 -5.47 -9.69
CA ALA A 86 10.56 -4.22 -10.20
C ALA A 86 11.99 -3.97 -9.69
N ARG A 87 12.21 -4.07 -8.39
CA ARG A 87 13.53 -3.82 -7.79
C ARG A 87 14.58 -4.87 -8.15
N THR A 88 14.17 -6.12 -8.32
CA THR A 88 15.09 -7.22 -8.59
C THR A 88 15.47 -7.30 -10.06
N TYR A 89 14.52 -7.07 -10.96
CA TYR A 89 14.70 -7.37 -12.38
C TYR A 89 14.66 -6.16 -13.31
N TYR A 90 13.87 -5.12 -13.00
CA TYR A 90 13.76 -3.94 -13.85
C TYR A 90 14.74 -2.84 -13.47
N CYS A 91 14.84 -2.54 -12.17
CA CYS A 91 15.63 -1.40 -11.77
C CYS A 91 17.13 -1.65 -11.92
N PRO A 92 17.90 -0.65 -12.37
CA PRO A 92 19.35 -0.77 -12.52
C PRO A 92 20.00 -1.15 -11.19
N LYS A 93 20.95 -2.07 -11.25
CA LYS A 93 21.81 -2.42 -10.12
C LYS A 93 22.85 -1.34 -9.86
N LYS A 94 23.72 -1.54 -8.86
CA LYS A 94 24.78 -0.58 -8.50
C LYS A 94 25.77 -0.28 -9.65
N ASP A 95 25.87 -1.17 -10.62
CA ASP A 95 26.67 -1.00 -11.85
C ASP A 95 25.97 -0.16 -12.93
N GLY A 96 24.76 0.33 -12.64
CA GLY A 96 23.96 1.15 -13.56
C GLY A 96 23.30 0.36 -14.69
N LYS A 97 23.40 -0.99 -14.70
CA LYS A 97 22.84 -1.84 -15.76
C LYS A 97 21.56 -2.52 -15.31
N SER A 98 20.53 -2.50 -16.19
CA SER A 98 19.35 -3.34 -16.09
C SER A 98 19.47 -4.50 -17.08
N ARG A 99 18.96 -5.68 -16.71
CA ARG A 99 18.81 -6.79 -17.65
C ARG A 99 17.63 -6.57 -18.63
N VAL A 100 16.78 -5.59 -18.34
CA VAL A 100 15.59 -5.27 -19.15
C VAL A 100 16.02 -4.41 -20.32
N THR A 101 15.95 -4.97 -21.54
CA THR A 101 16.36 -4.33 -22.80
C THR A 101 15.16 -3.86 -23.62
N TRP A 102 13.94 -4.32 -23.28
CA TRP A 102 12.70 -3.98 -24.01
C TRP A 102 11.99 -2.71 -23.52
N MET A 103 12.56 -2.01 -22.55
CA MET A 103 12.08 -0.72 -22.06
C MET A 103 13.15 0.34 -22.22
N ASN A 104 12.75 1.56 -22.55
CA ASN A 104 13.67 2.69 -22.56
C ASN A 104 13.92 3.23 -21.15
N ASP A 105 14.90 4.12 -21.01
CA ASP A 105 15.32 4.67 -19.70
C ASP A 105 14.19 5.40 -18.97
N GLU A 106 13.30 6.11 -19.69
CA GLU A 106 12.15 6.80 -19.09
C GLU A 106 11.15 5.81 -18.51
N GLN A 107 10.85 4.74 -19.22
CA GLN A 107 9.95 3.68 -18.77
C GLN A 107 10.52 2.95 -17.54
N LEU A 108 11.82 2.63 -17.55
CA LEU A 108 12.51 2.04 -16.41
C LEU A 108 12.51 2.98 -15.21
N ALA A 109 12.79 4.26 -15.41
CA ALA A 109 12.75 5.25 -14.32
C ALA A 109 11.37 5.33 -13.67
N LYS A 110 10.28 5.38 -14.46
CA LYS A 110 8.90 5.38 -13.95
C LYS A 110 8.56 4.11 -13.19
N MET A 111 8.98 2.94 -13.69
CA MET A 111 8.79 1.65 -13.02
C MET A 111 9.47 1.65 -11.66
N CYS A 112 10.73 2.10 -11.60
CA CYS A 112 11.52 2.13 -10.37
C CYS A 112 11.00 3.17 -9.38
N GLU A 113 10.56 4.32 -9.83
CA GLU A 113 9.90 5.33 -9.01
C GLU A 113 8.62 4.77 -8.38
N SER A 114 7.76 4.13 -9.18
CA SER A 114 6.54 3.47 -8.68
C SER A 114 6.86 2.42 -7.62
N ALA A 115 7.85 1.55 -7.88
CA ALA A 115 8.27 0.53 -6.91
C ALA A 115 8.81 1.15 -5.62
N ASN A 116 9.57 2.25 -5.70
CA ASN A 116 10.12 2.95 -4.55
C ASN A 116 9.03 3.65 -3.71
N LYS A 117 8.00 4.20 -4.34
CA LYS A 117 6.84 4.79 -3.65
C LYS A 117 6.00 3.73 -2.94
N LYS A 118 5.80 2.57 -3.56
CA LYS A 118 5.00 1.46 -2.98
C LYS A 118 5.74 0.68 -1.90
N ALA A 119 7.05 0.54 -2.00
CA ALA A 119 7.84 -0.31 -1.09
C ALA A 119 7.68 0.01 0.41
N PRO A 120 7.62 1.27 0.87
CA PRO A 120 7.38 1.57 2.28
C PRO A 120 5.92 1.33 2.72
N LEU A 121 5.01 1.01 1.79
CA LEU A 121 3.57 0.86 2.04
C LEU A 121 3.09 -0.60 1.92
N ILE A 122 3.99 -1.57 1.78
CA ILE A 122 3.62 -2.99 1.72
C ILE A 122 3.16 -3.49 3.10
N ILE A 123 2.31 -4.53 3.10
CA ILE A 123 1.88 -5.19 4.33
C ILE A 123 3.10 -5.65 5.13
N GLY A 124 3.08 -5.42 6.45
CA GLY A 124 4.19 -5.71 7.37
C GLY A 124 5.22 -4.58 7.50
N ALA A 125 5.29 -3.63 6.56
CA ALA A 125 6.16 -2.47 6.70
C ALA A 125 5.65 -1.52 7.80
N LYS A 126 6.57 -0.87 8.53
CA LYS A 126 6.23 0.16 9.51
C LYS A 126 5.83 1.44 8.80
N SER A 127 4.66 1.99 9.15
CA SER A 127 4.17 3.24 8.57
C SER A 127 5.11 4.40 8.90
N LYS A 128 5.18 5.38 8.02
CA LYS A 128 5.77 6.68 8.36
C LYS A 128 4.88 7.39 9.38
N ASN A 129 5.50 8.06 10.34
CA ASN A 129 4.70 8.83 11.29
C ASN A 129 4.09 10.06 10.61
N LEU A 130 2.86 10.38 11.00
CA LEU A 130 2.20 11.63 10.62
C LEU A 130 1.93 12.44 11.86
N ILE A 131 2.25 13.73 11.78
CA ILE A 131 1.94 14.71 12.81
C ILE A 131 1.24 15.86 12.08
N LEU A 132 -0.07 15.92 12.20
CA LEU A 132 -0.91 16.87 11.49
C LEU A 132 -1.81 17.64 12.46
N PRO A 133 -2.14 18.90 12.16
CA PRO A 133 -3.01 19.71 13.00
C PRO A 133 -4.47 19.27 12.89
N ASP A 134 -5.21 19.52 13.97
CA ASP A 134 -6.67 19.47 13.97
C ASP A 134 -7.28 20.65 13.17
N THR A 135 -8.61 20.67 13.05
CA THR A 135 -9.33 21.73 12.33
C THR A 135 -9.20 23.13 12.96
N ALA A 136 -8.80 23.23 14.21
CA ALA A 136 -8.57 24.47 14.93
C ALA A 136 -7.11 24.92 14.89
N GLU A 137 -6.21 24.08 14.39
CA GLU A 137 -4.74 24.29 14.36
C GLU A 137 -4.13 24.44 15.77
N MET A 138 -4.83 23.96 16.78
CA MET A 138 -4.39 24.05 18.17
C MET A 138 -3.63 22.84 18.64
N ASN A 139 -3.99 21.64 18.12
CA ASN A 139 -3.38 20.39 18.49
C ASN A 139 -2.74 19.72 17.28
N TRP A 140 -1.47 19.36 17.41
CA TRP A 140 -0.74 18.55 16.44
C TRP A 140 -0.77 17.09 16.87
N VAL A 141 -1.60 16.30 16.21
CA VAL A 141 -1.85 14.91 16.59
C VAL A 141 -0.84 13.98 15.92
N ASN A 142 -0.16 13.18 16.73
CA ASN A 142 0.87 12.25 16.30
C ASN A 142 0.25 10.86 16.12
N LEU A 143 0.24 10.36 14.88
CA LEU A 143 -0.30 9.05 14.52
C LEU A 143 0.31 7.91 15.35
N HIS A 144 1.65 7.93 15.54
CA HIS A 144 2.34 6.86 16.26
C HIS A 144 2.12 6.90 17.78
N GLN A 145 1.65 8.03 18.32
CA GLN A 145 1.34 8.20 19.74
C GLN A 145 -0.14 7.95 20.10
N MET A 146 -0.97 7.62 19.12
CA MET A 146 -2.34 7.21 19.42
C MET A 146 -2.33 5.97 20.32
N PRO A 147 -3.21 5.92 21.36
CA PRO A 147 -3.16 4.85 22.36
C PRO A 147 -3.73 3.51 21.89
N GLU A 148 -4.60 3.51 20.89
CA GLU A 148 -5.34 2.34 20.45
C GLU A 148 -4.43 1.26 19.85
N GLU A 149 -4.84 0.00 20.04
CA GLU A 149 -4.13 -1.19 19.55
C GLU A 149 -4.05 -1.21 18.02
N TYR A 150 -5.16 -0.89 17.35
CA TYR A 150 -5.23 -0.78 15.91
C TYR A 150 -5.65 0.63 15.50
N ILE A 151 -5.12 1.11 14.36
CA ILE A 151 -5.50 2.40 13.80
C ILE A 151 -5.99 2.21 12.37
N VAL A 152 -7.17 2.72 12.09
CA VAL A 152 -7.63 2.97 10.71
C VAL A 152 -7.11 4.34 10.31
N LEU A 153 -6.13 4.36 9.41
CA LEU A 153 -5.59 5.56 8.78
C LEU A 153 -6.33 5.76 7.45
N VAL A 154 -7.11 6.83 7.35
CA VAL A 154 -7.87 7.14 6.14
C VAL A 154 -7.54 8.52 5.61
N PHE A 155 -7.21 8.58 4.32
CA PHE A 155 -7.02 9.82 3.56
C PHE A 155 -8.26 10.09 2.73
N TRP A 156 -8.81 11.31 2.84
CA TRP A 156 -10.06 11.65 2.22
C TRP A 156 -10.17 13.14 1.84
N GLU A 157 -11.24 13.51 1.18
CA GLU A 157 -11.54 14.87 0.76
C GLU A 157 -13.05 15.11 0.82
N SER A 158 -13.49 16.21 1.42
CA SER A 158 -14.91 16.53 1.62
C SER A 158 -15.69 16.78 0.31
N SER A 159 -14.98 17.12 -0.77
CA SER A 159 -15.58 17.30 -2.11
C SER A 159 -15.67 16.02 -2.92
N CYS A 160 -14.96 14.94 -2.54
CA CYS A 160 -14.93 13.68 -3.24
C CYS A 160 -16.26 12.91 -3.08
N GLY A 161 -16.88 12.52 -4.20
CA GLY A 161 -18.17 11.81 -4.19
C GLY A 161 -18.13 10.45 -3.45
N HIS A 162 -17.06 9.67 -3.62
CA HIS A 162 -16.89 8.41 -2.89
C HIS A 162 -16.70 8.64 -1.40
N CYS A 163 -15.92 9.67 -1.01
CA CYS A 163 -15.70 10.02 0.38
C CYS A 163 -17.00 10.42 1.09
N LYS A 164 -17.87 11.16 0.40
CA LYS A 164 -19.19 11.57 0.97
C LYS A 164 -20.06 10.37 1.37
N LYS A 165 -19.87 9.22 0.74
CA LYS A 165 -20.55 7.99 1.08
C LYS A 165 -19.78 7.16 2.12
N GLU A 166 -18.49 6.91 1.84
CA GLU A 166 -17.70 5.94 2.60
C GLU A 166 -17.27 6.45 3.98
N ILE A 167 -17.03 7.76 4.16
CA ILE A 167 -16.62 8.31 5.46
C ILE A 167 -17.73 8.22 6.52
N PRO A 168 -18.99 8.58 6.25
CA PRO A 168 -20.08 8.36 7.21
C PRO A 168 -20.35 6.87 7.49
N GLU A 169 -20.23 6.00 6.48
CA GLU A 169 -20.33 4.56 6.63
C GLU A 169 -19.22 4.01 7.54
N LEU A 170 -17.97 4.40 7.30
CA LEU A 170 -16.83 4.06 8.14
C LEU A 170 -17.04 4.54 9.59
N HIS A 171 -17.57 5.76 9.77
CA HIS A 171 -17.85 6.30 11.10
C HIS A 171 -18.90 5.46 11.84
N THR A 172 -19.95 5.05 11.14
CA THR A 172 -20.99 4.18 11.72
C THR A 172 -20.39 2.83 12.16
N VAL A 173 -19.66 2.18 11.28
CA VAL A 173 -18.99 0.89 11.59
C VAL A 173 -17.99 1.05 12.74
N TRP A 174 -17.19 2.11 12.72
CA TRP A 174 -16.24 2.37 13.80
C TRP A 174 -16.94 2.56 15.14
N LYS A 175 -17.96 3.39 15.20
CA LYS A 175 -18.66 3.73 16.44
C LYS A 175 -19.40 2.54 17.04
N GLU A 176 -20.07 1.76 16.20
CA GLU A 176 -20.89 0.63 16.61
C GLU A 176 -20.07 -0.63 16.94
N LYS A 177 -18.95 -0.84 16.24
CA LYS A 177 -18.24 -2.13 16.27
C LYS A 177 -16.76 -2.00 16.63
N LEU A 178 -16.02 -1.12 15.95
CA LEU A 178 -14.57 -1.11 16.05
C LEU A 178 -14.05 -0.41 17.31
N LYS A 179 -14.73 0.61 17.79
CA LYS A 179 -14.33 1.36 19.00
C LYS A 179 -14.25 0.45 20.22
N ALA A 180 -15.17 -0.48 20.39
CA ALA A 180 -15.17 -1.49 21.46
C ALA A 180 -14.02 -2.53 21.30
N LEU A 181 -13.42 -2.61 20.11
CA LEU A 181 -12.28 -3.46 19.80
C LEU A 181 -10.94 -2.70 19.86
N ASP A 182 -10.88 -1.59 20.56
CA ASP A 182 -9.67 -0.76 20.71
C ASP A 182 -9.06 -0.33 19.37
N VAL A 183 -9.92 0.14 18.46
CA VAL A 183 -9.54 0.66 17.15
C VAL A 183 -9.76 2.17 17.12
N GLY A 184 -8.69 2.92 16.90
CA GLY A 184 -8.73 4.35 16.63
C GLY A 184 -8.87 4.65 15.14
N VAL A 185 -9.33 5.86 14.83
CA VAL A 185 -9.33 6.37 13.44
C VAL A 185 -8.52 7.65 13.39
N TYR A 186 -7.56 7.70 12.48
CA TYR A 186 -6.78 8.88 12.13
C TYR A 186 -7.19 9.33 10.73
N ALA A 187 -8.13 10.27 10.67
CA ALA A 187 -8.74 10.71 9.41
C ALA A 187 -8.05 11.98 8.90
N VAL A 188 -7.28 11.82 7.82
CA VAL A 188 -6.53 12.90 7.17
C VAL A 188 -7.35 13.47 6.03
N CYS A 189 -7.87 14.70 6.22
CA CYS A 189 -8.59 15.40 5.16
C CYS A 189 -7.67 16.36 4.41
N LYS A 190 -7.80 16.40 3.08
CA LYS A 190 -7.19 17.41 2.25
C LYS A 190 -7.98 18.71 2.35
N ALA A 191 -7.35 19.79 2.82
CA ALA A 191 -7.97 21.09 3.03
C ALA A 191 -6.99 22.23 2.65
N THR A 192 -6.51 22.21 1.40
CA THR A 192 -5.43 23.07 0.90
C THR A 192 -5.86 24.44 0.35
N ASP A 193 -7.14 24.77 0.49
CA ASP A 193 -7.69 26.10 0.27
C ASP A 193 -8.80 26.43 1.29
N SER A 194 -9.31 27.68 1.27
CA SER A 194 -10.32 28.14 2.23
C SER A 194 -11.64 27.39 2.09
N THR A 195 -12.10 27.15 0.88
CA THR A 195 -13.37 26.46 0.61
C THR A 195 -13.31 25.01 1.04
N MET A 196 -12.20 24.31 0.76
CA MET A 196 -11.98 22.94 1.24
C MET A 196 -11.96 22.89 2.77
N MET A 197 -11.38 23.90 3.42
CA MET A 197 -11.33 23.97 4.88
C MET A 197 -12.72 24.18 5.50
N GLU A 198 -13.55 25.04 4.92
CA GLU A 198 -14.94 25.24 5.35
C GLU A 198 -15.77 23.97 5.15
N ASN A 199 -15.75 23.39 3.95
CA ASN A 199 -16.45 22.14 3.63
C ASN A 199 -16.04 21.00 4.57
N TRP A 200 -14.77 20.89 4.94
CA TRP A 200 -14.30 19.87 5.87
C TRP A 200 -14.90 20.06 7.27
N LYS A 201 -14.90 21.30 7.79
CA LYS A 201 -15.52 21.62 9.09
C LYS A 201 -17.02 21.33 9.10
N GLU A 202 -17.72 21.76 8.06
CA GLU A 202 -19.16 21.47 7.89
C GLU A 202 -19.44 20.00 7.86
N PHE A 203 -18.66 19.23 7.09
CA PHE A 203 -18.81 17.77 6.99
C PHE A 203 -18.62 17.06 8.33
N ILE A 204 -17.63 17.48 9.14
CA ILE A 204 -17.41 16.93 10.49
C ILE A 204 -18.65 17.15 11.36
N VAL A 205 -19.23 18.37 11.33
CA VAL A 205 -20.39 18.73 12.15
C VAL A 205 -21.64 17.97 11.66
N GLU A 206 -21.89 17.96 10.37
CA GLU A 206 -23.03 17.29 9.74
C GLU A 206 -23.09 15.79 10.07
N HIS A 207 -21.95 15.11 9.93
CA HIS A 207 -21.84 13.67 10.15
C HIS A 207 -21.39 13.29 11.56
N LYS A 208 -21.19 14.28 12.46
CA LYS A 208 -20.79 14.09 13.86
C LYS A 208 -19.54 13.21 14.03
N LEU A 209 -18.51 13.46 13.20
CA LEU A 209 -17.30 12.65 13.17
C LEU A 209 -16.47 12.91 14.45
N ASP A 210 -16.65 12.07 15.47
CA ASP A 210 -16.07 12.18 16.81
C ASP A 210 -14.74 11.41 17.00
N TRP A 211 -14.08 11.05 15.91
CA TRP A 211 -12.72 10.49 15.89
C TRP A 211 -11.65 11.57 15.69
N VAL A 212 -10.37 11.19 15.54
CA VAL A 212 -9.28 12.11 15.25
C VAL A 212 -9.40 12.63 13.82
N ASN A 213 -9.76 13.92 13.69
CA ASN A 213 -9.85 14.64 12.41
C ASN A 213 -8.66 15.56 12.28
N VAL A 214 -7.77 15.26 11.34
CA VAL A 214 -6.56 16.03 11.07
C VAL A 214 -6.39 16.30 9.58
N GLY A 215 -5.52 17.22 9.23
CA GLY A 215 -5.23 17.49 7.84
C GLY A 215 -4.18 18.57 7.67
N LEU A 216 -3.71 18.73 6.45
CA LEU A 216 -2.91 19.88 6.10
C LEU A 216 -3.87 21.03 5.85
N THR A 217 -4.14 21.81 6.92
CA THR A 217 -5.08 22.92 6.89
C THR A 217 -4.65 24.01 5.93
N TRP A 218 -5.59 24.84 5.47
CA TRP A 218 -5.29 25.92 4.52
C TRP A 218 -4.17 26.85 4.99
N ASN A 219 -4.20 27.27 6.26
CA ASN A 219 -3.17 28.16 6.80
C ASN A 219 -1.80 27.48 6.84
N VAL A 220 -1.74 26.27 7.40
CA VAL A 220 -0.49 25.50 7.49
C VAL A 220 0.05 25.18 6.10
N TYR A 221 -0.80 24.77 5.15
CA TYR A 221 -0.40 24.51 3.76
C TYR A 221 0.22 25.74 3.10
N ARG A 222 -0.45 26.88 3.20
CA ARG A 222 0.00 28.13 2.61
C ARG A 222 1.33 28.60 3.18
N GLU A 223 1.49 28.53 4.51
CA GLU A 223 2.72 28.94 5.18
C GLU A 223 3.85 27.93 4.95
N ALA A 224 3.58 26.62 5.05
CA ALA A 224 4.58 25.58 4.83
C ALA A 224 5.10 25.56 3.38
N LYS A 225 4.26 25.94 2.41
CA LYS A 225 4.69 26.05 1.01
C LYS A 225 5.70 27.19 0.80
N LYS A 226 5.65 28.23 1.62
CA LYS A 226 6.60 29.36 1.58
C LYS A 226 7.85 29.04 2.40
N GLU A 227 7.66 28.53 3.62
CA GLU A 227 8.70 28.31 4.60
C GLU A 227 8.41 27.06 5.45
N PRO A 228 8.76 25.85 4.97
CA PRO A 228 8.46 24.60 5.68
C PRO A 228 9.13 24.53 7.04
N TYR A 229 10.30 25.12 7.21
CA TYR A 229 11.06 25.11 8.47
C TYR A 229 10.41 25.91 9.61
N LYS A 230 9.37 26.68 9.32
CA LYS A 230 8.53 27.30 10.33
C LYS A 230 7.82 26.27 11.22
N PHE A 231 7.57 25.07 10.66
CA PHE A 231 6.86 23.98 11.32
C PHE A 231 7.78 22.80 11.67
N ILE A 232 8.86 22.60 10.93
CA ILE A 232 9.80 21.50 11.09
C ILE A 232 11.03 21.96 11.88
N PRO A 233 11.50 21.20 12.87
CA PRO A 233 10.95 19.94 13.42
C PRO A 233 9.99 20.17 14.60
N GLN A 234 9.67 21.40 14.94
CA GLN A 234 8.98 21.76 16.18
C GLN A 234 7.57 21.15 16.30
N TYR A 235 6.82 21.13 15.21
CA TYR A 235 5.41 20.70 15.22
C TYR A 235 5.19 19.45 14.37
N THR A 236 5.94 19.28 13.30
CA THR A 236 5.70 18.25 12.30
C THR A 236 6.99 17.78 11.62
N THR A 237 6.83 16.90 10.62
CA THR A 237 7.92 16.38 9.78
C THR A 237 7.69 16.69 8.30
N LEU A 238 8.72 16.58 7.48
CA LEU A 238 8.61 16.75 6.03
C LEU A 238 7.66 15.72 5.42
N GLU A 239 7.73 14.47 5.90
CA GLU A 239 6.83 13.39 5.48
C GLU A 239 5.37 13.71 5.76
N SER A 240 5.08 14.36 6.89
CA SER A 240 3.71 14.78 7.25
C SER A 240 3.22 15.90 6.36
N LEU A 241 4.06 16.91 6.05
CA LEU A 241 3.70 17.98 5.13
C LEU A 241 3.49 17.47 3.70
N ASN A 242 4.20 16.41 3.31
CA ASN A 242 4.11 15.76 2.01
C ASN A 242 3.38 14.40 2.10
N TYR A 243 2.38 14.28 2.98
CA TYR A 243 1.72 13.00 3.24
C TYR A 243 1.17 12.33 1.96
N ALA A 244 0.75 13.11 0.99
CA ALA A 244 0.23 12.58 -0.27
C ALA A 244 1.27 11.76 -1.03
N ASP A 245 2.50 12.26 -1.13
CA ASP A 245 3.61 11.50 -1.72
C ASP A 245 4.09 10.38 -0.78
N THR A 246 4.17 10.65 0.53
CA THR A 246 4.63 9.70 1.55
C THR A 246 3.77 8.43 1.58
N TYR A 247 2.47 8.57 1.39
CA TYR A 247 1.48 7.49 1.43
C TYR A 247 0.89 7.15 0.05
N ASP A 248 1.47 7.71 -1.03
CA ASP A 248 1.05 7.45 -2.40
C ASP A 248 -0.45 7.72 -2.62
N VAL A 249 -0.95 8.86 -2.11
CA VAL A 249 -2.38 9.22 -2.13
C VAL A 249 -2.73 9.96 -3.42
N TYR A 250 -3.04 9.22 -4.48
CA TYR A 250 -3.50 9.77 -5.77
C TYR A 250 -5.02 9.81 -5.90
N ALA A 251 -5.71 8.97 -5.15
CA ALA A 251 -7.16 8.88 -5.14
C ALA A 251 -7.68 8.78 -3.70
N THR A 252 -8.89 9.28 -3.46
CA THR A 252 -9.56 9.25 -2.17
C THR A 252 -10.95 8.58 -2.31
N PRO A 253 -11.40 7.89 -1.25
CA PRO A 253 -10.68 7.63 -0.01
C PRO A 253 -9.57 6.58 -0.18
N LYS A 254 -8.48 6.69 0.59
CA LYS A 254 -7.44 5.68 0.68
C LYS A 254 -7.30 5.23 2.14
N LEU A 255 -7.46 3.95 2.40
CA LEU A 255 -7.54 3.39 3.74
C LEU A 255 -6.40 2.40 3.98
N PHE A 256 -5.79 2.50 5.16
CA PHE A 256 -4.84 1.55 5.72
C PHE A 256 -5.27 1.15 7.12
N VAL A 257 -4.91 -0.06 7.54
CA VAL A 257 -5.03 -0.51 8.93
C VAL A 257 -3.64 -0.76 9.49
N LEU A 258 -3.36 -0.17 10.63
CA LEU A 258 -2.08 -0.31 11.34
C LEU A 258 -2.29 -1.11 12.62
N ASP A 259 -1.31 -1.95 12.99
CA ASP A 259 -1.26 -2.65 14.27
C ASP A 259 -0.66 -1.77 15.39
N LYS A 260 -0.51 -2.34 16.58
CA LYS A 260 0.11 -1.68 17.75
C LYS A 260 1.56 -1.24 17.52
N GLU A 261 2.27 -1.88 16.61
CA GLU A 261 3.64 -1.51 16.22
C GLU A 261 3.65 -0.48 15.08
N ARG A 262 2.45 -0.05 14.64
CA ARG A 262 2.23 0.86 13.50
C ARG A 262 2.72 0.28 12.18
N LYS A 263 2.63 -1.05 12.03
CA LYS A 263 2.86 -1.74 10.76
C LYS A 263 1.54 -1.85 9.99
N PHE A 264 1.63 -1.81 8.68
CA PHE A 264 0.48 -2.06 7.82
C PHE A 264 0.02 -3.51 7.92
N VAL A 265 -1.21 -3.75 8.33
CA VAL A 265 -1.84 -5.08 8.38
C VAL A 265 -2.90 -5.26 7.31
N ALA A 266 -3.45 -4.16 6.80
CA ALA A 266 -4.36 -4.16 5.66
C ALA A 266 -4.38 -2.81 4.95
N LYS A 267 -4.91 -2.81 3.72
CA LYS A 267 -5.16 -1.61 2.92
C LYS A 267 -6.32 -1.82 1.94
N SER A 268 -6.95 -0.70 1.55
CA SER A 268 -8.03 -0.70 0.54
C SER A 268 -9.20 -1.63 0.89
N LEU A 269 -9.55 -1.72 2.18
CA LEU A 269 -10.74 -2.45 2.64
C LEU A 269 -11.95 -1.54 2.67
N ALA A 270 -13.11 -2.10 2.34
CA ALA A 270 -14.39 -1.46 2.60
C ALA A 270 -14.70 -1.45 4.11
N PRO A 271 -15.49 -0.48 4.61
CA PRO A 271 -15.79 -0.35 6.03
C PRO A 271 -16.36 -1.62 6.67
N ASP A 272 -17.23 -2.35 5.99
CA ASP A 272 -17.87 -3.59 6.44
C ASP A 272 -16.89 -4.76 6.66
N GLN A 273 -15.72 -4.74 6.01
CA GLN A 273 -14.70 -5.78 6.11
C GLN A 273 -13.77 -5.59 7.32
N LEU A 274 -13.75 -4.39 7.91
CA LEU A 274 -12.80 -4.03 8.97
C LEU A 274 -13.02 -4.83 10.25
N GLU A 275 -14.28 -5.07 10.65
CA GLU A 275 -14.61 -5.84 11.86
C GLU A 275 -14.03 -7.26 11.78
N ASP A 276 -14.31 -7.95 10.70
CA ASP A 276 -13.82 -9.32 10.46
C ASP A 276 -12.30 -9.40 10.50
N LEU A 277 -11.63 -8.42 9.89
CA LEU A 277 -10.16 -8.33 9.91
C LEU A 277 -9.66 -8.20 11.36
N ILE A 278 -10.13 -7.21 12.11
CA ILE A 278 -9.67 -6.94 13.48
C ILE A 278 -9.91 -8.14 14.39
N VAL A 279 -11.10 -8.76 14.29
CA VAL A 279 -11.41 -9.96 15.07
C VAL A 279 -10.45 -11.12 14.75
N ARG A 280 -10.10 -11.31 13.48
CA ARG A 280 -9.13 -12.35 13.06
C ARG A 280 -7.72 -12.05 13.57
N LEU A 281 -7.26 -10.82 13.47
CA LEU A 281 -5.94 -10.40 13.96
C LEU A 281 -5.83 -10.63 15.47
N ARG A 282 -6.81 -10.19 16.25
CA ARG A 282 -6.83 -10.41 17.71
C ARG A 282 -6.88 -11.89 18.11
N LYS A 283 -7.54 -12.73 17.31
CA LYS A 283 -7.54 -14.19 17.56
C LYS A 283 -6.18 -14.80 17.24
N ALA A 284 -5.47 -14.31 16.23
CA ALA A 284 -4.13 -14.77 15.88
C ALA A 284 -3.11 -14.39 16.97
N ASP A 285 -3.16 -13.16 17.48
CA ASP A 285 -2.26 -12.67 18.54
C ASP A 285 -2.45 -13.40 19.88
N ARG A 286 -3.65 -13.91 20.15
CA ARG A 286 -3.97 -14.67 21.38
C ARG A 286 -3.54 -16.16 21.35
N LYS A 287 -3.11 -16.70 20.20
CA LYS A 287 -2.59 -18.07 20.13
C LYS A 287 -1.08 -18.06 20.44
N PRO A 288 -0.64 -18.59 21.61
CA PRO A 288 0.78 -18.69 21.91
C PRO A 288 1.42 -19.67 20.92
N GLY A 289 2.36 -19.21 20.11
CA GLY A 289 3.22 -20.07 19.29
C GLY A 289 3.13 -19.95 17.77
N VAL A 290 2.27 -19.12 17.21
CA VAL A 290 2.29 -18.86 15.77
C VAL A 290 3.02 -17.51 15.55
N LYS A 291 4.28 -17.58 15.09
CA LYS A 291 4.95 -16.40 14.56
C LYS A 291 4.13 -15.85 13.40
N PRO A 292 3.88 -14.52 13.32
CA PRO A 292 3.29 -13.93 12.13
C PRO A 292 4.11 -14.34 10.91
N ALA A 293 3.45 -14.71 9.84
CA ALA A 293 4.11 -15.02 8.57
C ALA A 293 4.93 -13.80 8.15
N GLN A 294 6.25 -13.98 8.15
CA GLN A 294 7.21 -13.03 7.60
C GLN A 294 7.16 -13.04 6.09
#